data_f1f1139b5be0e8b79c873ce19dcae8df
#
_entry.id   f1f1139b5be0e8b79c873ce19dcae8df
#
_cell.length_a   1.000
_cell.length_b   1.000
_cell.length_c   1.000
_cell.angle_alpha   90.00
_cell.angle_beta   90.00
_cell.angle_gamma   90.00
#
_symmetry.space_group_name_H-M   'P 1'
#
loop_
_entity.id
_entity.type
_entity.pdbx_description
1 polymer ?
#
loop_
_entity_poly.entity_id
_entity_poly.type
_entity_poly.pdbx_seq_one_letter_code
_entity_poly.pdbx_strand_id
1 'polypeptide(L)'
;FDLIICDEAHRTTGVILKDKDESNFVKVHKNEFIKAKKRLYMTATPRLYDDSSKSKAKEKNIELCSMDDKNLYGEEIYRIGFGKAVEKGLLTDYKVLILTLNSSQIPKELQSIIANGENEFKVDDATKLIGCINGLSKQILETGGIVKSTDPEPMKRAVAFCRDIKTF
;
A
#
# COMPACT_ATOMS: atom_id res chain seq x y z
N PHE A 1 24.00 21.20 -1.59
CA PHE A 1 22.67 21.68 -1.17
C PHE A 1 22.68 21.98 0.33
N ASP A 2 21.89 22.97 0.76
CA ASP A 2 21.72 23.23 2.19
C ASP A 2 20.71 22.28 2.82
N LEU A 3 19.65 21.95 2.09
CA LEU A 3 18.62 21.02 2.49
C LEU A 3 18.17 20.17 1.31
N ILE A 4 17.99 18.88 1.53
CA ILE A 4 17.27 17.96 0.65
C ILE A 4 15.99 17.55 1.35
N ILE A 5 14.88 17.60 0.64
CA ILE A 5 13.57 17.10 1.09
C ILE A 5 13.28 15.83 0.29
N CYS A 6 13.14 14.71 1.00
CA CYS A 6 12.79 13.42 0.44
C CYS A 6 11.31 13.14 0.73
N ASP A 7 10.46 13.40 -0.23
CA ASP A 7 9.08 12.96 -0.17
C ASP A 7 8.97 11.47 -0.54
N GLU A 8 7.93 10.79 -0.06
CA GLU A 8 7.80 9.32 -0.14
C GLU A 8 9.06 8.59 0.32
N ALA A 9 9.63 9.03 1.43
CA ALA A 9 10.93 8.60 1.93
C ALA A 9 11.01 7.09 2.24
N HIS A 10 9.88 6.37 2.35
CA HIS A 10 9.88 4.91 2.41
C HIS A 10 10.56 4.25 1.21
N ARG A 11 10.68 4.95 0.07
CA ARG A 11 11.40 4.48 -1.12
C ARG A 11 12.92 4.56 -0.96
N THR A 12 13.43 5.33 0.00
CA THR A 12 14.85 5.43 0.30
C THR A 12 15.35 4.30 1.21
N THR A 13 14.46 3.39 1.62
CA THR A 13 14.78 2.19 2.39
C THR A 13 15.19 1.04 1.47
N GLY A 14 15.89 0.06 2.02
CA GLY A 14 16.28 -1.16 1.32
C GLY A 14 17.74 -1.50 1.49
N VAL A 15 18.22 -2.39 0.65
CA VAL A 15 19.57 -2.96 0.71
C VAL A 15 20.51 -2.16 -0.16
N ILE A 16 21.68 -1.81 0.39
CA ILE A 16 22.82 -1.26 -0.35
C ILE A 16 23.73 -2.42 -0.74
N LEU A 17 23.82 -2.71 -2.03
CA LEU A 17 24.68 -3.75 -2.59
C LEU A 17 25.96 -3.10 -3.13
N LYS A 18 27.13 -3.60 -2.73
CA LYS A 18 28.41 -3.03 -3.17
C LYS A 18 28.73 -3.21 -4.66
N ASP A 19 28.10 -4.19 -5.32
CA ASP A 19 28.47 -4.62 -6.68
C ASP A 19 27.31 -4.76 -7.68
N LYS A 20 26.11 -4.28 -7.37
CA LYS A 20 24.93 -4.37 -8.25
C LYS A 20 24.15 -3.07 -8.21
N ASP A 21 23.30 -2.87 -9.23
CA ASP A 21 22.40 -1.72 -9.37
C ASP A 21 21.62 -1.47 -8.07
N GLU A 22 22.24 -0.64 -7.22
CA GLU A 22 21.58 -0.11 -6.03
C GLU A 22 20.35 0.68 -6.45
N SER A 23 19.27 0.56 -5.71
CA SER A 23 18.18 1.49 -5.86
C SER A 23 18.73 2.92 -5.75
N ASN A 24 18.63 3.71 -6.81
CA ASN A 24 19.14 5.08 -6.83
C ASN A 24 18.61 5.93 -5.68
N PHE A 25 17.47 5.55 -5.10
CA PHE A 25 16.86 6.24 -3.97
C PHE A 25 17.67 6.11 -2.67
N VAL A 26 18.37 4.99 -2.45
CA VAL A 26 19.19 4.79 -1.23
C VAL A 26 20.44 5.68 -1.24
N LYS A 27 20.90 6.07 -2.42
CA LYS A 27 22.08 6.94 -2.59
C LYS A 27 21.90 8.33 -1.98
N VAL A 28 20.64 8.76 -1.74
CA VAL A 28 20.36 10.05 -1.13
C VAL A 28 20.95 10.20 0.27
N HIS A 29 21.18 9.11 0.98
CA HIS A 29 21.75 9.14 2.33
C HIS A 29 23.24 9.53 2.36
N LYS A 30 23.96 9.33 1.27
CA LYS A 30 25.41 9.46 1.21
C LYS A 30 25.83 10.76 0.55
N ASN A 31 26.68 11.55 1.25
CA ASN A 31 27.19 12.80 0.73
C ASN A 31 28.15 12.64 -0.46
N GLU A 32 28.68 11.43 -0.69
CA GLU A 32 29.48 11.12 -1.87
C GLU A 32 28.66 11.17 -3.17
N PHE A 33 27.38 10.83 -3.11
CA PHE A 33 26.48 10.90 -4.26
C PHE A 33 25.76 12.24 -4.35
N ILE A 34 25.16 12.70 -3.24
CA ILE A 34 24.43 13.96 -3.19
C ILE A 34 24.85 14.74 -1.95
N LYS A 35 25.71 15.74 -2.15
CA LYS A 35 26.23 16.56 -1.07
C LYS A 35 25.18 17.50 -0.53
N ALA A 36 24.81 17.32 0.75
CA ALA A 36 23.86 18.16 1.45
C ALA A 36 24.25 18.36 2.93
N LYS A 37 23.89 19.54 3.46
CA LYS A 37 24.10 19.84 4.89
C LYS A 37 23.05 19.17 5.77
N LYS A 38 21.79 19.12 5.28
CA LYS A 38 20.65 18.55 6.02
C LYS A 38 19.76 17.77 5.07
N ARG A 39 19.04 16.76 5.62
CA ARG A 39 18.03 15.99 4.93
C ARG A 39 16.76 15.95 5.76
N LEU A 40 15.61 16.12 5.12
CA LEU A 40 14.30 15.95 5.70
C LEU A 40 13.61 14.80 4.98
N TYR A 41 13.19 13.80 5.72
CA TYR A 41 12.50 12.63 5.21
C TYR A 41 11.01 12.71 5.58
N MET A 42 10.13 12.61 4.59
CA MET A 42 8.68 12.69 4.78
C MET A 42 8.02 11.47 4.14
N THR A 43 7.11 10.84 4.84
CA THR A 43 6.32 9.73 4.30
C THR A 43 5.05 9.51 5.12
N ALA A 44 3.99 9.07 4.47
CA ALA A 44 2.78 8.59 5.14
C ALA A 44 2.92 7.15 5.64
N THR A 45 3.86 6.38 5.09
CA THR A 45 4.03 4.93 5.33
C THR A 45 5.48 4.61 5.68
N PRO A 46 5.93 4.84 6.92
CA PRO A 46 7.28 4.47 7.34
C PRO A 46 7.55 2.98 7.08
N ARG A 47 8.67 2.69 6.44
CA ARG A 47 9.07 1.31 6.16
C ARG A 47 10.15 0.86 7.15
N LEU A 48 9.77 -0.11 7.96
CA LEU A 48 10.62 -0.71 8.99
C LEU A 48 10.91 -2.15 8.61
N TYR A 49 12.12 -2.60 8.87
CA TYR A 49 12.51 -4.00 8.69
C TYR A 49 12.62 -4.67 10.05
N ASP A 50 12.18 -5.91 10.12
CA ASP A 50 12.23 -6.71 11.33
C ASP A 50 13.67 -7.11 11.70
N ASP A 51 13.86 -7.56 12.94
CA ASP A 51 15.18 -7.93 13.45
C ASP A 51 15.78 -9.11 12.69
N SER A 52 14.96 -10.01 12.15
CA SER A 52 15.43 -11.15 11.35
C SER A 52 16.03 -10.68 10.02
N SER A 53 15.41 -9.73 9.36
CA SER A 53 15.91 -9.11 8.13
C SER A 53 17.20 -8.33 8.39
N LYS A 54 17.25 -7.58 9.50
CA LYS A 54 18.46 -6.84 9.92
C LYS A 54 19.61 -7.79 10.24
N SER A 55 19.37 -8.90 10.93
CA SER A 55 20.37 -9.90 11.26
C SER A 55 20.92 -10.57 10.01
N LYS A 56 20.06 -10.99 9.08
CA LYS A 56 20.48 -11.57 7.79
C LYS A 56 21.31 -10.61 6.95
N ALA A 57 20.98 -9.33 6.98
CA ALA A 57 21.77 -8.31 6.28
C ALA A 57 23.18 -8.20 6.90
N LYS A 58 23.27 -8.17 8.23
CA LYS A 58 24.57 -8.16 8.95
C LYS A 58 25.42 -9.39 8.66
N GLU A 59 24.83 -10.59 8.71
CA GLU A 59 25.54 -11.85 8.39
C GLU A 59 26.13 -11.85 6.98
N LYS A 60 25.44 -11.24 6.03
CA LYS A 60 25.91 -11.10 4.64
C LYS A 60 26.78 -9.87 4.40
N ASN A 61 27.10 -9.12 5.44
CA ASN A 61 27.83 -7.85 5.36
C ASN A 61 27.20 -6.85 4.37
N ILE A 62 25.87 -6.78 4.38
CA ILE A 62 25.05 -5.93 3.54
C ILE A 62 24.46 -4.81 4.40
N GLU A 63 24.57 -3.57 3.95
CA GLU A 63 23.95 -2.43 4.60
C GLU A 63 22.45 -2.39 4.29
N LEU A 64 21.62 -2.37 5.34
CA LEU A 64 20.15 -2.31 5.22
C LEU A 64 19.65 -0.98 5.79
N CYS A 65 19.08 -0.15 4.92
CA CYS A 65 18.47 1.13 5.30
C CYS A 65 17.04 0.89 5.79
N SER A 66 16.78 1.12 7.07
CA SER A 66 15.47 1.02 7.71
C SER A 66 15.14 2.35 8.38
N MET A 67 13.89 2.80 8.31
CA MET A 67 13.52 4.14 8.80
C MET A 67 13.55 4.28 10.33
N ASP A 68 13.77 3.20 11.07
CA ASP A 68 14.04 3.22 12.50
C ASP A 68 15.54 3.42 12.84
N ASP A 69 16.42 3.45 11.82
CA ASP A 69 17.82 3.79 12.02
C ASP A 69 18.00 5.31 12.17
N LYS A 70 18.13 5.76 13.42
CA LYS A 70 18.29 7.17 13.75
C LYS A 70 19.60 7.78 13.22
N ASN A 71 20.64 6.97 12.98
CA ASN A 71 21.88 7.47 12.40
C ASN A 71 21.68 7.87 10.94
N LEU A 72 20.76 7.22 10.27
CA LEU A 72 20.50 7.43 8.85
C LEU A 72 19.38 8.45 8.61
N TYR A 73 18.26 8.32 9.35
CA TYR A 73 17.06 9.13 9.16
C TYR A 73 16.91 10.26 10.19
N GLY A 74 17.68 10.22 11.27
CA GLY A 74 17.55 11.18 12.38
C GLY A 74 16.37 10.86 13.31
N GLU A 75 16.04 11.84 14.15
CA GLU A 75 14.90 11.74 15.05
C GLU A 75 13.58 12.07 14.33
N GLU A 76 12.51 11.42 14.76
CA GLU A 76 11.18 11.76 14.27
C GLU A 76 10.77 13.15 14.79
N ILE A 77 10.59 14.08 13.86
CA ILE A 77 10.25 15.47 14.18
C ILE A 77 8.74 15.63 14.41
N TYR A 78 7.94 14.93 13.60
CA TYR A 78 6.49 15.06 13.64
C TYR A 78 5.80 13.82 13.12
N ARG A 79 4.69 13.45 13.79
CA ARG A 79 3.77 12.40 13.35
C ARG A 79 2.33 12.83 13.55
N ILE A 80 1.51 12.61 12.52
CA ILE A 80 0.06 12.75 12.63
C ILE A 80 -0.60 11.48 12.11
N GLY A 81 -1.40 10.83 12.93
CA GLY A 81 -2.22 9.69 12.52
C GLY A 81 -3.46 10.13 11.76
N PHE A 82 -4.05 9.21 10.99
CA PHE A 82 -5.19 9.48 10.12
C PHE A 82 -6.39 10.06 10.91
N GLY A 83 -6.79 9.43 12.03
CA GLY A 83 -7.89 9.92 12.87
C GLY A 83 -7.68 11.35 13.36
N LYS A 84 -6.44 11.67 13.80
CA LYS A 84 -6.12 13.04 14.23
C LYS A 84 -6.14 14.04 13.10
N ALA A 85 -5.82 13.63 11.88
CA ALA A 85 -5.91 14.47 10.70
C ALA A 85 -7.37 14.75 10.33
N VAL A 86 -8.25 13.75 10.46
CA VAL A 86 -9.72 13.93 10.30
C VAL A 86 -10.28 14.85 11.37
N GLU A 87 -9.97 14.65 12.64
CA GLU A 87 -10.39 15.54 13.75
C GLU A 87 -10.00 17.00 13.52
N LYS A 88 -8.83 17.22 12.92
CA LYS A 88 -8.34 18.57 12.56
C LYS A 88 -8.93 19.11 11.26
N GLY A 89 -9.79 18.38 10.58
CA GLY A 89 -10.37 18.78 9.28
C GLY A 89 -9.36 18.81 8.13
N LEU A 90 -8.19 18.17 8.29
CA LEU A 90 -7.16 18.06 7.24
C LEU A 90 -7.49 16.96 6.24
N LEU A 91 -8.21 15.94 6.66
CA LEU A 91 -8.70 14.84 5.84
C LEU A 91 -10.20 14.66 6.05
N THR A 92 -10.85 14.16 5.01
CA THR A 92 -12.26 13.74 5.08
C THR A 92 -12.37 12.47 5.90
N ASP A 93 -13.43 12.35 6.67
CA ASP A 93 -13.75 11.11 7.39
C ASP A 93 -13.96 9.93 6.41
N TYR A 94 -13.71 8.73 6.88
CA TYR A 94 -13.72 7.54 6.06
C TYR A 94 -14.42 6.37 6.77
N LYS A 95 -14.89 5.44 5.95
CA LYS A 95 -15.40 4.15 6.41
C LYS A 95 -14.60 3.04 5.75
N VAL A 96 -14.16 2.07 6.53
CA VAL A 96 -13.51 0.85 6.02
C VAL A 96 -14.58 -0.22 5.92
N LEU A 97 -14.79 -0.72 4.71
CA LEU A 97 -15.68 -1.83 4.44
C LEU A 97 -14.84 -3.06 4.06
N ILE A 98 -14.94 -4.11 4.87
CA ILE A 98 -14.31 -5.39 4.58
C ILE A 98 -15.40 -6.32 4.04
N LEU A 99 -15.28 -6.69 2.75
CA LEU A 99 -16.20 -7.59 2.10
C LEU A 99 -15.60 -9.00 2.07
N THR A 100 -16.30 -9.95 2.67
CA THR A 100 -15.97 -11.37 2.56
C THR A 100 -16.98 -12.02 1.63
N LEU A 101 -16.51 -12.61 0.54
CA LEU A 101 -17.35 -13.27 -0.46
C LEU A 101 -17.03 -14.75 -0.50
N ASN A 102 -18.05 -15.57 -0.55
CA ASN A 102 -17.93 -17.01 -0.77
C ASN A 102 -18.14 -17.34 -2.24
N SER A 103 -17.52 -18.41 -2.73
CA SER A 103 -17.68 -18.87 -4.12
C SER A 103 -19.14 -19.12 -4.54
N SER A 104 -20.01 -19.46 -3.58
CA SER A 104 -21.46 -19.62 -3.81
C SER A 104 -22.18 -18.32 -4.16
N GLN A 105 -21.58 -17.17 -3.93
CA GLN A 105 -22.15 -15.85 -4.23
C GLN A 105 -21.80 -15.37 -5.65
N ILE A 106 -20.98 -16.15 -6.37
CA ILE A 106 -20.64 -15.87 -7.77
C ILE A 106 -21.85 -16.28 -8.64
N PRO A 107 -22.36 -15.38 -9.49
CA PRO A 107 -23.42 -15.70 -10.43
C PRO A 107 -23.07 -16.91 -11.29
N LYS A 108 -24.05 -17.75 -11.58
CA LYS A 108 -23.85 -19.01 -12.36
C LYS A 108 -23.26 -18.76 -13.74
N GLU A 109 -23.60 -17.64 -14.34
CA GLU A 109 -23.07 -17.19 -15.63
C GLU A 109 -21.55 -16.98 -15.58
N LEU A 110 -21.05 -16.34 -14.52
CA LEU A 110 -19.62 -16.16 -14.31
C LEU A 110 -18.94 -17.47 -13.92
N GLN A 111 -19.61 -18.34 -13.16
CA GLN A 111 -19.07 -19.67 -12.85
C GLN A 111 -18.89 -20.51 -14.11
N SER A 112 -19.79 -20.42 -15.10
CA SER A 112 -19.66 -21.14 -16.36
C SER A 112 -18.50 -20.63 -17.21
N ILE A 113 -18.24 -19.33 -17.23
CA ILE A 113 -17.09 -18.73 -17.94
C ILE A 113 -15.78 -19.20 -17.31
N ILE A 114 -15.72 -19.26 -15.99
CA ILE A 114 -14.55 -19.75 -15.23
C ILE A 114 -14.30 -21.24 -15.50
N ALA A 115 -15.36 -22.05 -15.55
CA ALA A 115 -15.27 -23.48 -15.74
C ALA A 115 -14.83 -23.88 -17.17
N ASN A 116 -15.13 -23.07 -18.17
CA ASN A 116 -14.79 -23.37 -19.57
C ASN A 116 -13.29 -23.20 -19.91
N GLY A 117 -12.47 -22.69 -18.97
CA GLY A 117 -11.01 -22.74 -19.04
C GLY A 117 -10.34 -21.97 -20.18
N GLU A 118 -11.09 -21.30 -21.05
CA GLU A 118 -10.55 -20.59 -22.23
C GLU A 118 -10.03 -19.19 -21.91
N ASN A 119 -10.31 -18.67 -20.71
CA ASN A 119 -9.87 -17.36 -20.25
C ASN A 119 -9.03 -17.47 -18.98
N GLU A 120 -8.00 -16.67 -18.89
CA GLU A 120 -7.16 -16.51 -17.67
C GLU A 120 -7.93 -15.97 -16.44
N PHE A 121 -9.26 -15.85 -16.55
CA PHE A 121 -10.13 -15.29 -15.52
C PHE A 121 -10.35 -16.31 -14.39
N LYS A 122 -9.77 -16.02 -13.24
CA LYS A 122 -9.79 -16.90 -12.07
C LYS A 122 -11.02 -16.62 -11.18
N VAL A 123 -11.45 -17.62 -10.42
CA VAL A 123 -12.52 -17.49 -9.40
C VAL A 123 -12.23 -16.30 -8.46
N ASP A 124 -10.96 -16.09 -8.09
CA ASP A 124 -10.51 -15.01 -7.24
C ASP A 124 -10.78 -13.62 -7.85
N ASP A 125 -10.58 -13.47 -9.16
CA ASP A 125 -10.80 -12.21 -9.86
C ASP A 125 -12.30 -11.92 -10.03
N ALA A 126 -13.11 -12.94 -10.30
CA ALA A 126 -14.57 -12.80 -10.31
C ALA A 126 -15.10 -12.36 -8.94
N THR A 127 -14.58 -12.96 -7.87
CA THR A 127 -14.95 -12.63 -6.49
C THR A 127 -14.60 -11.18 -6.16
N LYS A 128 -13.42 -10.73 -6.55
CA LYS A 128 -12.99 -9.32 -6.38
C LYS A 128 -13.88 -8.36 -7.16
N LEU A 129 -14.22 -8.69 -8.40
CA LEU A 129 -15.09 -7.86 -9.23
C LEU A 129 -16.48 -7.70 -8.62
N ILE A 130 -17.08 -8.80 -8.15
CA ILE A 130 -18.39 -8.77 -7.47
C ILE A 130 -18.30 -7.95 -6.19
N GLY A 131 -17.22 -8.10 -5.41
CA GLY A 131 -16.96 -7.28 -4.23
C GLY A 131 -16.91 -5.79 -4.56
N CYS A 132 -16.21 -5.42 -5.63
CA CYS A 132 -16.15 -4.03 -6.09
C CYS A 132 -17.55 -3.51 -6.50
N ILE A 133 -18.32 -4.28 -7.28
CA ILE A 133 -19.67 -3.89 -7.71
C ILE A 133 -20.58 -3.69 -6.49
N ASN A 134 -20.58 -4.64 -5.55
CA ASN A 134 -21.36 -4.55 -4.33
C ASN A 134 -20.94 -3.36 -3.45
N GLY A 135 -19.64 -3.11 -3.32
CA GLY A 135 -19.12 -1.97 -2.59
C GLY A 135 -19.54 -0.64 -3.23
N LEU A 136 -19.43 -0.51 -4.55
CA LEU A 136 -19.78 0.70 -5.30
C LEU A 136 -21.29 0.98 -5.26
N SER A 137 -22.11 -0.08 -5.33
CA SER A 137 -23.57 0.02 -5.21
C SER A 137 -24.05 0.14 -3.76
N LYS A 138 -23.13 0.05 -2.79
CA LYS A 138 -23.43 0.01 -1.35
C LYS A 138 -24.39 -1.11 -0.96
N GLN A 139 -24.41 -2.20 -1.72
CA GLN A 139 -25.15 -3.41 -1.42
C GLN A 139 -24.23 -4.35 -0.64
N ILE A 140 -24.53 -4.56 0.63
CA ILE A 140 -23.79 -5.48 1.48
C ILE A 140 -24.65 -6.75 1.59
N LEU A 141 -24.08 -7.89 1.18
CA LEU A 141 -24.68 -9.20 1.37
C LEU A 141 -24.28 -9.70 2.77
N GLU A 142 -25.21 -9.68 3.70
CA GLU A 142 -25.06 -10.43 4.95
C GLU A 142 -25.63 -11.84 4.84
N THR A 143 -25.19 -12.72 5.74
CA THR A 143 -25.74 -14.08 5.87
C THR A 143 -27.24 -13.99 6.22
N GLY A 144 -28.10 -14.02 5.21
CA GLY A 144 -29.56 -13.90 5.40
C GLY A 144 -30.25 -12.81 4.57
N GLY A 145 -29.53 -12.01 3.81
CA GLY A 145 -30.14 -11.00 2.94
C GLY A 145 -29.24 -9.83 2.58
N ILE A 146 -29.74 -8.96 1.74
CA ILE A 146 -29.06 -7.71 1.36
C ILE A 146 -29.34 -6.68 2.45
N VAL A 147 -28.31 -6.28 3.19
CA VAL A 147 -28.39 -5.13 4.10
C VAL A 147 -28.12 -3.87 3.29
N LYS A 148 -29.14 -3.03 3.18
CA LYS A 148 -28.98 -1.72 2.58
C LYS A 148 -28.19 -0.80 3.53
N SER A 149 -27.18 -0.12 3.01
CA SER A 149 -26.50 0.94 3.72
C SER A 149 -27.49 2.03 4.17
N THR A 150 -27.21 2.72 5.28
CA THR A 150 -27.95 3.90 5.71
C THR A 150 -27.87 5.06 4.70
N ASP A 151 -26.91 4.99 3.78
CA ASP A 151 -26.77 5.89 2.64
C ASP A 151 -27.01 5.08 1.35
N PRO A 152 -28.25 5.12 0.80
CA PRO A 152 -28.65 4.24 -0.29
C PRO A 152 -28.11 4.67 -1.67
N GLU A 153 -27.55 5.86 -1.80
CA GLU A 153 -27.02 6.30 -3.09
C GLU A 153 -25.70 5.60 -3.44
N PRO A 154 -25.59 5.05 -4.66
CA PRO A 154 -24.35 4.47 -5.16
C PRO A 154 -23.18 5.48 -5.13
N MET A 155 -21.96 4.99 -5.07
CA MET A 155 -20.78 5.84 -5.14
C MET A 155 -20.70 6.50 -6.52
N LYS A 156 -20.50 7.82 -6.52
CA LYS A 156 -20.40 8.62 -7.77
C LYS A 156 -19.02 8.53 -8.41
N ARG A 157 -18.01 8.22 -7.64
CA ARG A 157 -16.60 8.12 -8.08
C ARG A 157 -15.90 7.02 -7.32
N ALA A 158 -15.01 6.32 -8.01
CA ALA A 158 -14.17 5.29 -7.42
C ALA A 158 -12.76 5.34 -8.02
N VAL A 159 -11.79 4.89 -7.23
CA VAL A 159 -10.41 4.63 -7.69
C VAL A 159 -10.11 3.18 -7.37
N ALA A 160 -9.74 2.42 -8.38
CA ALA A 160 -9.32 1.04 -8.22
C ALA A 160 -7.80 0.93 -8.35
N PHE A 161 -7.18 0.22 -7.40
CA PHE A 161 -5.77 -0.10 -7.46
C PHE A 161 -5.60 -1.55 -7.88
N CYS A 162 -5.07 -1.76 -9.07
CA CYS A 162 -4.81 -3.08 -9.60
C CYS A 162 -3.37 -3.51 -9.34
N ARG A 163 -3.12 -4.81 -9.34
CA ARG A 163 -1.80 -5.38 -9.06
C ARG A 163 -0.75 -4.98 -10.11
N ASP A 164 -1.15 -4.94 -11.37
CA ASP A 164 -0.30 -4.58 -12.50
C ASP A 164 -1.14 -4.02 -13.66
N ILE A 165 -0.46 -3.45 -14.66
CA ILE A 165 -1.11 -2.81 -15.82
C ILE A 165 -1.76 -3.83 -16.78
N LYS A 166 -1.40 -5.10 -16.70
CA LYS A 166 -1.93 -6.16 -17.56
C LYS A 166 -3.27 -6.73 -17.08
N THR A 167 -3.72 -6.30 -15.91
CA THR A 167 -4.98 -6.78 -15.29
C THR A 167 -6.20 -5.94 -15.68
N PHE A 168 -6.07 -5.11 -16.73
CA PHE A 168 -7.17 -4.36 -17.35
C PHE A 168 -7.66 -5.04 -18.60
#